data_bb1fe4527513fad0cd5547f186d455d6
#
_entry.id   bb1fe4527513fad0cd5547f186d455d6
#
_cell.length_a   1.000
_cell.length_b   1.000
_cell.length_c   1.000
_cell.angle_alpha   90.00
_cell.angle_beta   90.00
_cell.angle_gamma   90.00
#
_symmetry.space_group_name_H-M   'P 1'
#
loop_
_entity.id
_entity.type
_entity.pdbx_description
1 polymer ?
#
loop_
_entity_poly.entity_id
_entity_poly.type
_entity_poly.pdbx_seq_one_letter_code
_entity_poly.pdbx_strand_id
1 'polypeptide(L)'
;MAQKIILDCDPGHDDAVAIIMAAKHPEIELLGITTVRGNQTLEKVTRNALNVVQYLDIDVPVYKGMSVPMVIEPRPVEERVHGDSGLDGPQFDELTRTIESKHAIQFIIETLMASDGDIILVPTGPLTNIAMAMRIEPRIVPKIKQIVLMGGCYQLGNVTPSAEFNIWADGEAAHIVFSSGVKVTMMGLDITRKVLALPSVIERMSKHDNRAAKLFCDLMTFFNKGQKKTFGWEGGPLHDPTTVAYLIDPSVITVKSMHTDIEINSEQSYGRTNCDYFLLTDEPKNSDVAIDVDVEKFWDIVEECISLYE
;
A
#
# COMPACT_ATOMS: atom_id res chain seq x y z
N MET A 1 -15.80 16.03 5.16
CA MET A 1 -15.49 15.26 6.39
C MET A 1 -14.33 14.33 6.03
N ALA A 2 -13.31 14.31 6.87
CA ALA A 2 -12.15 13.43 6.66
C ALA A 2 -12.57 11.97 6.47
N GLN A 3 -11.88 11.26 5.59
CA GLN A 3 -12.12 9.85 5.33
C GLN A 3 -11.41 9.02 6.38
N LYS A 4 -12.13 8.20 7.12
CA LYS A 4 -11.55 7.28 8.10
C LYS A 4 -10.89 6.11 7.39
N ILE A 5 -9.61 5.90 7.67
CA ILE A 5 -8.85 4.81 7.05
C ILE A 5 -8.10 3.96 8.08
N ILE A 6 -7.90 2.69 7.75
CA ILE A 6 -6.87 1.82 8.33
C ILE A 6 -5.86 1.53 7.22
N LEU A 7 -4.60 1.87 7.44
CA LEU A 7 -3.51 1.58 6.50
C LEU A 7 -2.87 0.25 6.88
N ASP A 8 -2.96 -0.75 5.99
CA ASP A 8 -2.37 -2.09 6.18
C ASP A 8 -1.18 -2.25 5.23
N CYS A 9 0.03 -2.23 5.76
CA CYS A 9 1.25 -2.01 4.99
C CYS A 9 2.38 -2.96 5.37
N ASP A 10 3.38 -3.07 4.49
CA ASP A 10 4.62 -3.81 4.73
C ASP A 10 5.87 -2.91 4.54
N PRO A 11 6.03 -1.87 5.39
CA PRO A 11 6.83 -0.69 5.11
C PRO A 11 8.19 -0.92 4.47
N GLY A 12 8.17 -0.63 3.14
CA GLY A 12 9.27 -0.27 2.29
C GLY A 12 9.32 1.25 2.09
N HIS A 13 10.03 1.68 1.04
CA HIS A 13 10.27 3.11 0.77
C HIS A 13 9.01 3.86 0.37
N ASP A 14 8.16 3.26 -0.41
CA ASP A 14 6.89 3.84 -0.88
C ASP A 14 5.78 3.77 0.18
N ASP A 15 5.67 2.68 0.96
CA ASP A 15 4.80 2.65 2.15
C ASP A 15 5.12 3.79 3.13
N ALA A 16 6.42 4.08 3.35
CA ALA A 16 6.81 5.18 4.22
C ALA A 16 6.26 6.52 3.71
N VAL A 17 6.23 6.75 2.40
CA VAL A 17 5.61 7.93 1.81
C VAL A 17 4.10 7.89 1.94
N ALA A 18 3.45 6.73 1.79
CA ALA A 18 2.01 6.59 2.04
C ALA A 18 1.66 6.94 3.51
N ILE A 19 2.49 6.53 4.47
CA ILE A 19 2.34 6.93 5.90
C ILE A 19 2.48 8.45 6.05
N ILE A 20 3.49 9.08 5.44
CA ILE A 20 3.66 10.54 5.44
C ILE A 20 2.38 11.24 4.98
N MET A 21 1.82 10.80 3.86
CA MET A 21 0.64 11.43 3.27
C MET A 21 -0.61 11.22 4.13
N ALA A 22 -0.84 10.00 4.59
CA ALA A 22 -2.05 9.63 5.33
C ALA A 22 -2.12 10.27 6.72
N ALA A 23 -0.98 10.53 7.37
CA ALA A 23 -0.95 10.92 8.77
C ALA A 23 -1.31 12.39 9.06
N LYS A 24 -1.14 13.29 8.09
CA LYS A 24 -1.31 14.74 8.32
C LYS A 24 -2.33 15.41 7.41
N HIS A 25 -2.71 14.76 6.30
CA HIS A 25 -3.62 15.40 5.35
C HIS A 25 -5.04 15.57 5.94
N PRO A 26 -5.67 16.77 5.88
CA PRO A 26 -6.96 17.05 6.53
C PRO A 26 -8.14 16.25 5.97
N GLU A 27 -8.04 15.73 4.75
CA GLU A 27 -9.07 14.85 4.17
C GLU A 27 -8.98 13.40 4.67
N ILE A 28 -7.97 13.04 5.47
CA ILE A 28 -7.72 11.68 5.98
C ILE A 28 -7.75 11.68 7.51
N GLU A 29 -8.47 10.73 8.08
CA GLU A 29 -8.42 10.35 9.50
C GLU A 29 -7.80 8.94 9.59
N LEU A 30 -6.49 8.89 9.87
CA LEU A 30 -5.75 7.63 10.00
C LEU A 30 -5.99 7.02 11.38
N LEU A 31 -6.84 5.99 11.45
CA LEU A 31 -7.25 5.33 12.71
C LEU A 31 -6.17 4.42 13.29
N GLY A 32 -5.30 3.88 12.45
CA GLY A 32 -4.22 3.00 12.84
C GLY A 32 -3.46 2.45 11.64
N ILE A 33 -2.25 2.00 11.92
CA ILE A 33 -1.38 1.31 10.96
C ILE A 33 -1.30 -0.16 11.37
N THR A 34 -1.63 -1.06 10.46
CA THR A 34 -1.43 -2.50 10.63
C THR A 34 -0.30 -2.96 9.73
N THR A 35 0.53 -3.91 10.19
CA THR A 35 1.65 -4.39 9.40
C THR A 35 1.47 -5.86 9.02
N VAL A 36 1.93 -6.21 7.83
CA VAL A 36 1.90 -7.56 7.28
C VAL A 36 3.28 -7.91 6.73
N ARG A 37 3.64 -9.19 6.69
CA ARG A 37 4.84 -9.64 6.00
C ARG A 37 4.67 -9.44 4.49
N GLY A 38 5.65 -8.84 3.86
CA GLY A 38 5.71 -8.67 2.40
C GLY A 38 7.12 -8.31 1.95
N ASN A 39 7.40 -7.03 1.75
CA ASN A 39 8.72 -6.51 1.33
C ASN A 39 9.87 -7.04 2.20
N GLN A 40 9.61 -7.21 3.49
CA GLN A 40 10.54 -7.80 4.46
C GLN A 40 9.79 -8.69 5.47
N THR A 41 10.54 -9.29 6.42
CA THR A 41 9.93 -10.03 7.53
C THR A 41 9.00 -9.13 8.34
N LEU A 42 7.99 -9.70 8.97
CA LEU A 42 7.04 -8.94 9.77
C LEU A 42 7.73 -8.09 10.86
N GLU A 43 8.81 -8.61 11.45
CA GLU A 43 9.60 -7.88 12.46
C GLU A 43 10.22 -6.61 11.88
N LYS A 44 10.82 -6.70 10.69
CA LYS A 44 11.48 -5.56 10.03
C LYS A 44 10.46 -4.53 9.55
N VAL A 45 9.38 -4.95 8.87
CA VAL A 45 8.34 -4.00 8.41
C VAL A 45 7.62 -3.32 9.56
N THR A 46 7.37 -4.04 10.66
CA THR A 46 6.78 -3.44 11.87
C THR A 46 7.73 -2.40 12.49
N ARG A 47 9.02 -2.73 12.56
CA ARG A 47 10.05 -1.77 13.02
C ARG A 47 10.12 -0.55 12.12
N ASN A 48 10.00 -0.74 10.81
CA ASN A 48 10.00 0.35 9.83
C ASN A 48 8.79 1.28 10.01
N ALA A 49 7.59 0.73 10.23
CA ALA A 49 6.41 1.54 10.57
C ALA A 49 6.65 2.38 11.84
N LEU A 50 7.18 1.77 12.91
CA LEU A 50 7.52 2.49 14.15
C LEU A 50 8.59 3.56 13.94
N ASN A 51 9.62 3.29 13.13
CA ASN A 51 10.64 4.26 12.78
C ASN A 51 10.05 5.50 12.10
N VAL A 52 9.17 5.31 11.12
CA VAL A 52 8.53 6.42 10.39
C VAL A 52 7.64 7.25 11.33
N VAL A 53 6.76 6.61 12.11
CA VAL A 53 5.86 7.33 13.02
C VAL A 53 6.62 8.04 14.13
N GLN A 54 7.72 7.45 14.65
CA GLN A 54 8.57 8.10 15.64
C GLN A 54 9.34 9.29 15.05
N TYR A 55 9.95 9.09 13.89
CA TYR A 55 10.74 10.13 13.22
C TYR A 55 9.93 11.39 12.92
N LEU A 56 8.67 11.22 12.54
CA LEU A 56 7.75 12.30 12.16
C LEU A 56 6.84 12.77 13.29
N ASP A 57 6.98 12.22 14.49
CA ASP A 57 6.12 12.48 15.64
C ASP A 57 4.62 12.32 15.33
N ILE A 58 4.29 11.23 14.63
CA ILE A 58 2.93 10.86 14.27
C ILE A 58 2.28 10.12 15.45
N ASP A 59 1.16 10.63 15.95
CA ASP A 59 0.40 9.99 17.04
C ASP A 59 -0.67 9.05 16.49
N VAL A 60 -0.23 7.92 15.92
CA VAL A 60 -1.09 6.86 15.38
C VAL A 60 -0.62 5.51 15.92
N PRO A 61 -1.53 4.62 16.38
CA PRO A 61 -1.16 3.31 16.88
C PRO A 61 -0.71 2.38 15.75
N VAL A 62 0.29 1.53 16.06
CA VAL A 62 0.83 0.52 15.14
C VAL A 62 0.55 -0.88 15.68
N TYR A 63 -0.05 -1.73 14.86
CA TYR A 63 -0.44 -3.10 15.20
C TYR A 63 0.29 -4.11 14.32
N LYS A 64 0.90 -5.11 14.95
CA LYS A 64 1.59 -6.20 14.28
C LYS A 64 0.60 -7.27 13.82
N GLY A 65 0.66 -7.68 12.55
CA GLY A 65 -0.25 -8.63 11.92
C GLY A 65 0.37 -9.97 11.55
N MET A 66 0.06 -10.47 10.37
CA MET A 66 0.43 -11.80 9.91
C MET A 66 1.88 -11.86 9.43
N SER A 67 2.57 -12.93 9.84
CA SER A 67 3.96 -13.21 9.46
C SER A 67 4.10 -14.20 8.31
N VAL A 68 3.01 -14.80 7.89
CA VAL A 68 2.95 -15.81 6.81
C VAL A 68 1.68 -15.62 5.99
N PRO A 69 1.69 -15.99 4.69
CA PRO A 69 0.49 -16.01 3.85
C PRO A 69 -0.53 -17.05 4.36
N MET A 70 -1.75 -17.01 3.83
CA MET A 70 -2.83 -17.90 4.26
C MET A 70 -2.57 -19.37 3.96
N VAL A 71 -1.99 -19.69 2.82
CA VAL A 71 -1.90 -21.07 2.31
C VAL A 71 -0.50 -21.44 1.87
N ILE A 72 0.16 -20.58 1.09
CA ILE A 72 1.47 -20.88 0.50
C ILE A 72 2.61 -20.61 1.49
N GLU A 73 3.79 -21.17 1.20
CA GLU A 73 5.00 -20.81 1.93
C GLU A 73 5.38 -19.34 1.68
N PRO A 74 5.93 -18.65 2.68
CA PRO A 74 6.34 -17.26 2.55
C PRO A 74 7.31 -17.05 1.38
N ARG A 75 7.02 -16.09 0.54
CA ARG A 75 7.88 -15.72 -0.59
C ARG A 75 9.17 -15.04 -0.12
N PRO A 76 10.24 -15.06 -0.94
CA PRO A 76 11.47 -14.34 -0.65
C PRO A 76 11.23 -12.84 -0.48
N VAL A 77 11.98 -12.20 0.42
CA VAL A 77 11.94 -10.75 0.66
C VAL A 77 12.72 -9.97 -0.41
N GLU A 78 12.37 -8.69 -0.63
CA GLU A 78 12.93 -7.84 -1.70
C GLU A 78 14.08 -6.94 -1.21
N GLU A 79 15.16 -7.56 -0.69
CA GLU A 79 16.37 -6.84 -0.24
C GLU A 79 17.08 -6.07 -1.36
N ARG A 80 16.95 -6.53 -2.62
CA ARG A 80 17.59 -5.86 -3.78
C ARG A 80 17.09 -4.46 -4.02
N VAL A 81 15.86 -4.16 -3.61
CA VAL A 81 15.16 -2.89 -3.84
C VAL A 81 15.15 -2.05 -2.57
N HIS A 82 14.78 -2.65 -1.44
CA HIS A 82 14.54 -1.96 -0.18
C HIS A 82 15.71 -2.02 0.81
N GLY A 83 16.77 -2.78 0.50
CA GLY A 83 17.91 -2.98 1.39
C GLY A 83 17.65 -4.02 2.48
N ASP A 84 18.64 -4.24 3.34
CA ASP A 84 18.58 -5.28 4.38
C ASP A 84 17.49 -4.99 5.43
N SER A 85 17.35 -3.74 5.87
CA SER A 85 16.31 -3.37 6.82
C SER A 85 14.91 -3.30 6.18
N GLY A 86 14.82 -3.23 4.86
CA GLY A 86 13.61 -2.91 4.10
C GLY A 86 13.33 -1.41 4.00
N LEU A 87 14.14 -0.56 4.68
CA LEU A 87 13.98 0.90 4.69
C LEU A 87 15.36 1.57 4.80
N ASP A 88 16.35 1.05 4.06
CA ASP A 88 17.70 1.58 4.08
C ASP A 88 17.76 2.98 3.43
N GLY A 89 18.66 3.81 3.93
CA GLY A 89 18.89 5.19 3.49
C GLY A 89 18.80 6.19 4.63
N PRO A 90 17.61 6.44 5.19
CA PRO A 90 17.46 7.29 6.37
C PRO A 90 18.18 6.71 7.60
N GLN A 91 18.60 7.60 8.50
CA GLN A 91 19.06 7.21 9.83
C GLN A 91 17.96 7.50 10.84
N PHE A 92 17.59 6.49 11.60
CA PHE A 92 16.60 6.61 12.66
C PHE A 92 17.27 6.52 14.04
N ASP A 93 16.76 7.29 14.98
CA ASP A 93 17.15 7.18 16.39
C ASP A 93 16.69 5.83 16.97
N GLU A 94 17.20 5.49 18.16
CA GLU A 94 16.73 4.31 18.90
C GLU A 94 15.22 4.39 19.12
N LEU A 95 14.53 3.27 18.84
CA LEU A 95 13.08 3.20 19.01
C LEU A 95 12.68 3.26 20.47
N THR A 96 11.86 4.24 20.79
CA THR A 96 11.17 4.40 22.09
C THR A 96 9.68 4.09 21.98
N ARG A 97 9.09 4.22 20.78
CA ARG A 97 7.72 3.81 20.50
C ARG A 97 7.61 2.29 20.40
N THR A 98 6.48 1.77 20.85
CA THR A 98 6.17 0.33 20.83
C THR A 98 4.90 0.07 20.05
N ILE A 99 4.75 -1.16 19.57
CA ILE A 99 3.49 -1.61 19.00
C ILE A 99 2.40 -1.69 20.07
N GLU A 100 1.15 -1.63 19.64
CA GLU A 100 0.01 -1.98 20.46
C GLU A 100 0.02 -3.48 20.82
N SER A 101 -0.53 -3.82 21.97
CA SER A 101 -0.57 -5.23 22.44
C SER A 101 -1.55 -6.10 21.65
N LYS A 102 -2.51 -5.49 20.96
CA LYS A 102 -3.54 -6.14 20.18
C LYS A 102 -2.98 -6.55 18.81
N HIS A 103 -3.36 -7.72 18.32
CA HIS A 103 -3.03 -8.16 16.97
C HIS A 103 -3.77 -7.31 15.91
N ALA A 104 -3.14 -7.03 14.76
CA ALA A 104 -3.71 -6.23 13.67
C ALA A 104 -5.12 -6.70 13.25
N ILE A 105 -5.31 -8.01 13.08
CA ILE A 105 -6.61 -8.59 12.71
C ILE A 105 -7.69 -8.27 13.75
N GLN A 106 -7.36 -8.36 15.02
CA GLN A 106 -8.30 -8.03 16.09
C GLN A 106 -8.65 -6.55 16.09
N PHE A 107 -7.65 -5.68 15.87
CA PHE A 107 -7.88 -4.24 15.74
C PHE A 107 -8.81 -3.92 14.56
N ILE A 108 -8.56 -4.50 13.38
CA ILE A 108 -9.39 -4.31 12.18
C ILE A 108 -10.84 -4.75 12.48
N ILE A 109 -11.03 -5.94 13.04
CA ILE A 109 -12.37 -6.47 13.36
C ILE A 109 -13.10 -5.56 14.34
N GLU A 110 -12.50 -5.24 15.48
CA GLU A 110 -13.15 -4.45 16.53
C GLU A 110 -13.47 -3.03 16.05
N THR A 111 -12.58 -2.40 15.29
CA THR A 111 -12.76 -1.06 14.74
C THR A 111 -13.91 -1.03 13.73
N LEU A 112 -13.95 -1.98 12.80
CA LEU A 112 -15.04 -2.09 11.83
C LEU A 112 -16.37 -2.44 12.50
N MET A 113 -16.40 -3.36 13.45
CA MET A 113 -17.64 -3.72 14.17
C MET A 113 -18.21 -2.56 14.96
N ALA A 114 -17.38 -1.68 15.49
CA ALA A 114 -17.79 -0.47 16.23
C ALA A 114 -18.17 0.69 15.30
N SER A 115 -17.87 0.63 14.01
CA SER A 115 -18.11 1.71 13.04
C SER A 115 -19.54 1.72 12.50
N ASP A 116 -19.89 2.84 11.89
CA ASP A 116 -21.15 3.01 11.12
C ASP A 116 -21.04 2.54 9.66
N GLY A 117 -19.94 1.83 9.29
CA GLY A 117 -19.68 1.38 7.92
C GLY A 117 -19.03 2.47 7.05
N ASP A 118 -18.29 3.38 7.66
CA ASP A 118 -17.67 4.56 7.03
C ASP A 118 -16.14 4.45 6.89
N ILE A 119 -15.55 3.31 7.30
CA ILE A 119 -14.11 3.07 7.28
C ILE A 119 -13.68 2.46 5.94
N ILE A 120 -12.59 3.01 5.38
CA ILE A 120 -11.91 2.49 4.20
C ILE A 120 -10.68 1.71 4.66
N LEU A 121 -10.50 0.51 4.12
CA LEU A 121 -9.26 -0.24 4.28
C LEU A 121 -8.32 0.12 3.13
N VAL A 122 -7.07 0.44 3.48
CA VAL A 122 -6.03 0.85 2.52
C VAL A 122 -4.84 -0.11 2.62
N PRO A 123 -4.95 -1.33 2.06
CA PRO A 123 -3.83 -2.24 2.04
C PRO A 123 -2.83 -1.85 0.94
N THR A 124 -1.58 -1.67 1.32
CA THR A 124 -0.43 -1.42 0.44
C THR A 124 0.53 -2.60 0.39
N GLY A 125 0.35 -3.60 1.27
CA GLY A 125 1.04 -4.88 1.26
C GLY A 125 0.13 -6.06 0.87
N PRO A 126 0.62 -7.31 1.06
CA PRO A 126 -0.19 -8.51 0.84
C PRO A 126 -1.48 -8.51 1.67
N LEU A 127 -2.57 -8.99 1.09
CA LEU A 127 -3.93 -8.85 1.64
C LEU A 127 -4.25 -9.79 2.81
N THR A 128 -3.25 -10.46 3.39
CA THR A 128 -3.40 -11.51 4.40
C THR A 128 -4.18 -11.04 5.63
N ASN A 129 -3.86 -9.86 6.19
CA ASN A 129 -4.56 -9.33 7.36
C ASN A 129 -6.05 -9.09 7.07
N ILE A 130 -6.35 -8.50 5.92
CA ILE A 130 -7.71 -8.14 5.51
C ILE A 130 -8.55 -9.41 5.27
N ALA A 131 -8.01 -10.36 4.52
CA ALA A 131 -8.68 -11.63 4.23
C ALA A 131 -8.93 -12.44 5.51
N MET A 132 -7.95 -12.51 6.40
CA MET A 132 -8.08 -13.18 7.69
C MET A 132 -9.15 -12.51 8.58
N ALA A 133 -9.19 -11.17 8.62
CA ALA A 133 -10.22 -10.45 9.36
C ALA A 133 -11.62 -10.79 8.83
N MET A 134 -11.81 -10.80 7.50
CA MET A 134 -13.07 -11.18 6.85
C MET A 134 -13.48 -12.64 7.14
N ARG A 135 -12.51 -13.56 7.21
CA ARG A 135 -12.77 -14.99 7.48
C ARG A 135 -13.08 -15.27 8.94
N ILE A 136 -12.40 -14.59 9.87
CA ILE A 136 -12.64 -14.72 11.32
C ILE A 136 -13.97 -14.09 11.71
N GLU A 137 -14.29 -12.91 11.15
CA GLU A 137 -15.53 -12.18 11.49
C GLU A 137 -16.24 -11.68 10.22
N PRO A 138 -17.01 -12.52 9.54
CA PRO A 138 -17.68 -12.14 8.29
C PRO A 138 -18.65 -10.95 8.40
N ARG A 139 -19.12 -10.63 9.61
CA ARG A 139 -20.00 -9.46 9.85
C ARG A 139 -19.32 -8.13 9.62
N ILE A 140 -17.98 -8.08 9.51
CA ILE A 140 -17.28 -6.85 9.14
C ILE A 140 -17.43 -6.50 7.66
N VAL A 141 -17.68 -7.49 6.79
CA VAL A 141 -17.75 -7.27 5.33
C VAL A 141 -18.73 -6.14 4.96
N PRO A 142 -19.99 -6.12 5.43
CA PRO A 142 -20.92 -5.02 5.15
C PRO A 142 -20.56 -3.71 5.90
N LYS A 143 -19.57 -3.73 6.79
CA LYS A 143 -19.07 -2.56 7.53
C LYS A 143 -17.88 -1.87 6.86
N ILE A 144 -17.30 -2.49 5.85
CA ILE A 144 -16.21 -1.90 5.08
C ILE A 144 -16.83 -1.01 4.01
N LYS A 145 -16.55 0.30 4.08
CA LYS A 145 -17.04 1.27 3.08
C LYS A 145 -16.46 1.00 1.69
N GLN A 146 -15.16 0.70 1.63
CA GLN A 146 -14.39 0.45 0.41
C GLN A 146 -13.03 -0.12 0.77
N ILE A 147 -12.42 -0.83 -0.15
CA ILE A 147 -10.99 -1.20 -0.11
C ILE A 147 -10.29 -0.45 -1.25
N VAL A 148 -9.27 0.34 -0.92
CA VAL A 148 -8.40 0.99 -1.91
C VAL A 148 -7.02 0.39 -1.76
N LEU A 149 -6.67 -0.56 -2.61
CA LEU A 149 -5.44 -1.34 -2.48
C LEU A 149 -4.37 -0.94 -3.51
N MET A 150 -3.10 -1.07 -3.13
CA MET A 150 -2.00 -1.17 -4.06
C MET A 150 -1.70 -2.65 -4.32
N GLY A 151 -1.75 -3.04 -5.57
CA GLY A 151 -1.47 -4.41 -5.99
C GLY A 151 -2.04 -4.74 -7.36
N GLY A 152 -1.57 -5.83 -7.91
CA GLY A 152 -2.05 -6.33 -9.20
C GLY A 152 -1.61 -5.53 -10.42
N CYS A 153 -2.06 -6.01 -11.55
CA CYS A 153 -1.83 -5.39 -12.86
C CYS A 153 -2.82 -5.98 -13.87
N TYR A 154 -3.25 -5.19 -14.84
CA TYR A 154 -4.04 -5.74 -15.95
C TYR A 154 -3.18 -6.04 -17.18
N GLN A 155 -1.88 -5.69 -17.17
CA GLN A 155 -0.94 -5.98 -18.26
C GLN A 155 0.28 -6.76 -17.77
N LEU A 156 1.30 -6.09 -17.23
CA LEU A 156 2.61 -6.67 -16.91
C LEU A 156 2.86 -6.75 -15.41
N GLY A 157 3.23 -7.94 -14.94
CA GLY A 157 3.70 -8.15 -13.57
C GLY A 157 5.09 -7.57 -13.28
N ASN A 158 5.56 -7.72 -12.04
CA ASN A 158 6.89 -7.31 -11.61
C ASN A 158 7.71 -8.46 -10.99
N VAL A 159 7.06 -9.45 -10.40
CA VAL A 159 7.73 -10.64 -9.82
C VAL A 159 7.63 -11.86 -10.72
N THR A 160 6.56 -11.95 -11.50
CA THR A 160 6.43 -12.85 -12.64
C THR A 160 5.98 -12.03 -13.85
N PRO A 161 6.00 -12.58 -15.08
CA PRO A 161 5.49 -11.85 -16.25
C PRO A 161 4.04 -11.38 -16.11
N SER A 162 3.24 -12.01 -15.24
CA SER A 162 1.80 -11.81 -15.14
C SER A 162 1.31 -11.39 -13.75
N ALA A 163 2.13 -11.44 -12.71
CA ALA A 163 1.71 -11.16 -11.35
C ALA A 163 2.50 -10.02 -10.72
N GLU A 164 1.80 -9.19 -9.96
CA GLU A 164 2.34 -8.17 -9.08
C GLU A 164 2.64 -8.80 -7.70
N PHE A 165 3.62 -8.24 -6.99
CA PHE A 165 4.19 -8.79 -5.76
C PHE A 165 3.15 -9.00 -4.65
N ASN A 166 2.34 -8.02 -4.31
CA ASN A 166 1.38 -8.11 -3.20
C ASN A 166 0.34 -9.22 -3.43
N ILE A 167 -0.14 -9.33 -4.66
CA ILE A 167 -1.09 -10.39 -5.03
C ILE A 167 -0.40 -11.74 -5.11
N TRP A 168 0.82 -11.80 -5.65
CA TRP A 168 1.59 -13.04 -5.74
C TRP A 168 2.07 -13.54 -4.37
N ALA A 169 2.28 -12.66 -3.41
CA ALA A 169 2.70 -13.02 -2.06
C ALA A 169 1.60 -13.78 -1.28
N ASP A 170 0.32 -13.48 -1.55
CA ASP A 170 -0.82 -14.21 -0.97
C ASP A 170 -2.04 -14.15 -1.92
N GLY A 171 -2.02 -14.97 -2.96
CA GLY A 171 -3.09 -15.01 -3.97
C GLY A 171 -4.43 -15.44 -3.39
N GLU A 172 -4.45 -16.33 -2.41
CA GLU A 172 -5.67 -16.78 -1.75
C GLU A 172 -6.30 -15.64 -0.93
N ALA A 173 -5.50 -14.83 -0.24
CA ALA A 173 -6.00 -13.64 0.44
C ALA A 173 -6.60 -12.64 -0.54
N ALA A 174 -5.92 -12.40 -1.66
CA ALA A 174 -6.42 -11.52 -2.72
C ALA A 174 -7.74 -12.06 -3.31
N HIS A 175 -7.84 -13.35 -3.59
CA HIS A 175 -9.07 -13.99 -4.06
C HIS A 175 -10.23 -13.78 -3.09
N ILE A 176 -10.00 -13.92 -1.78
CA ILE A 176 -11.03 -13.69 -0.75
C ILE A 176 -11.50 -12.23 -0.80
N VAL A 177 -10.59 -11.27 -0.90
CA VAL A 177 -10.93 -9.84 -0.92
C VAL A 177 -11.74 -9.49 -2.17
N PHE A 178 -11.28 -9.87 -3.36
CA PHE A 178 -11.98 -9.56 -4.61
C PHE A 178 -13.33 -10.26 -4.78
N SER A 179 -13.52 -11.42 -4.12
CA SER A 179 -14.79 -12.15 -4.12
C SER A 179 -15.72 -11.79 -2.95
N SER A 180 -15.32 -10.87 -2.07
CA SER A 180 -16.06 -10.52 -0.85
C SER A 180 -17.36 -9.76 -1.07
N GLY A 181 -17.52 -9.11 -2.23
CA GLY A 181 -18.63 -8.19 -2.51
C GLY A 181 -18.41 -6.76 -1.99
N VAL A 182 -17.29 -6.49 -1.31
CA VAL A 182 -16.89 -5.11 -0.96
C VAL A 182 -16.44 -4.38 -2.23
N LYS A 183 -16.71 -3.08 -2.32
CA LYS A 183 -16.16 -2.24 -3.38
C LYS A 183 -14.63 -2.20 -3.28
N VAL A 184 -13.93 -2.72 -4.30
CA VAL A 184 -12.47 -2.71 -4.40
C VAL A 184 -12.04 -1.68 -5.44
N THR A 185 -11.08 -0.81 -5.10
CA THR A 185 -10.36 0.03 -6.07
C THR A 185 -8.90 -0.41 -6.08
N MET A 186 -8.44 -0.84 -7.25
CA MET A 186 -7.11 -1.42 -7.45
C MET A 186 -6.16 -0.42 -8.09
N MET A 187 -5.10 -0.02 -7.37
CA MET A 187 -3.97 0.76 -7.89
C MET A 187 -2.90 -0.20 -8.39
N GLY A 188 -3.05 -0.65 -9.63
CA GLY A 188 -2.16 -1.63 -10.25
C GLY A 188 -0.88 -1.01 -10.84
N LEU A 189 0.07 -1.89 -11.18
CA LEU A 189 1.36 -1.50 -11.79
C LEU A 189 1.22 -0.67 -13.06
N ASP A 190 0.09 -0.81 -13.76
CA ASP A 190 -0.17 -0.12 -15.03
C ASP A 190 -0.22 1.40 -14.88
N ILE A 191 -0.55 1.88 -13.69
CA ILE A 191 -0.50 3.32 -13.38
C ILE A 191 0.62 3.67 -12.43
N THR A 192 0.93 2.82 -11.44
CA THR A 192 1.92 3.16 -10.41
C THR A 192 3.33 3.26 -10.97
N ARG A 193 3.65 2.56 -12.06
CA ARG A 193 4.90 2.69 -12.81
C ARG A 193 5.07 4.02 -13.55
N LYS A 194 4.02 4.84 -13.64
CA LYS A 194 4.10 6.17 -14.27
C LYS A 194 4.58 7.24 -13.30
N VAL A 195 4.37 7.05 -12.00
CA VAL A 195 4.72 8.04 -10.96
C VAL A 195 6.14 7.77 -10.42
N LEU A 196 7.13 8.19 -11.19
CA LEU A 196 8.55 7.95 -10.89
C LEU A 196 9.13 9.07 -10.02
N ALA A 197 9.78 8.70 -8.91
CA ALA A 197 10.53 9.63 -8.06
C ALA A 197 11.85 10.04 -8.73
N LEU A 198 11.75 10.79 -9.83
CA LEU A 198 12.89 11.29 -10.59
C LEU A 198 13.78 12.23 -9.75
N PRO A 199 15.05 12.44 -10.12
CA PRO A 199 15.93 13.40 -9.43
C PRO A 199 15.31 14.80 -9.30
N SER A 200 14.56 15.26 -10.30
CA SER A 200 13.84 16.55 -10.27
C SER A 200 12.73 16.59 -9.21
N VAL A 201 12.07 15.46 -8.94
CA VAL A 201 11.08 15.35 -7.87
C VAL A 201 11.76 15.45 -6.50
N ILE A 202 12.88 14.73 -6.31
CA ILE A 202 13.65 14.81 -5.06
C ILE A 202 14.15 16.26 -4.83
N GLU A 203 14.64 16.92 -5.88
CA GLU A 203 15.04 18.33 -5.80
C GLU A 203 13.85 19.25 -5.45
N ARG A 204 12.66 18.99 -6.01
CA ARG A 204 11.44 19.72 -5.69
C ARG A 204 11.09 19.58 -4.20
N MET A 205 11.06 18.38 -3.67
CA MET A 205 10.72 18.10 -2.26
C MET A 205 11.79 18.64 -1.29
N SER A 206 13.06 18.65 -1.69
CA SER A 206 14.17 19.16 -0.86
C SER A 206 14.10 20.66 -0.56
N LYS A 207 13.21 21.41 -1.22
CA LYS A 207 13.00 22.84 -0.96
C LYS A 207 12.22 23.10 0.32
N HIS A 208 11.54 22.09 0.86
CA HIS A 208 10.86 22.17 2.14
C HIS A 208 11.83 21.87 3.27
N ASP A 209 11.96 22.82 4.21
CA ASP A 209 12.86 22.69 5.37
C ASP A 209 12.12 22.05 6.55
N ASN A 210 11.74 20.77 6.39
CA ASN A 210 11.07 20.01 7.42
C ASN A 210 11.50 18.52 7.43
N ARG A 211 11.11 17.81 8.49
CA ARG A 211 11.51 16.41 8.70
C ARG A 211 10.94 15.44 7.65
N ALA A 212 9.73 15.70 7.15
CA ALA A 212 9.11 14.84 6.15
C ALA A 212 9.81 14.95 4.79
N ALA A 213 10.18 16.17 4.38
CA ALA A 213 10.97 16.40 3.17
C ALA A 213 12.33 15.71 3.25
N LYS A 214 13.01 15.85 4.41
CA LYS A 214 14.29 15.17 4.63
C LYS A 214 14.15 13.67 4.53
N LEU A 215 13.15 13.08 5.20
CA LEU A 215 12.89 11.64 5.17
C LEU A 215 12.59 11.18 3.73
N PHE A 216 11.73 11.88 3.01
CA PHE A 216 11.41 11.59 1.61
C PHE A 216 12.69 11.59 0.74
N CYS A 217 13.52 12.60 0.86
CA CYS A 217 14.74 12.71 0.05
C CYS A 217 15.74 11.60 0.36
N ASP A 218 15.93 11.24 1.64
CA ASP A 218 16.83 10.17 2.07
C ASP A 218 16.32 8.81 1.54
N LEU A 219 15.02 8.53 1.68
CA LEU A 219 14.35 7.33 1.16
C LEU A 219 14.51 7.22 -0.37
N MET A 220 14.10 8.25 -1.10
CA MET A 220 14.10 8.21 -2.57
C MET A 220 15.50 8.19 -3.16
N THR A 221 16.47 8.80 -2.49
CA THR A 221 17.89 8.75 -2.92
C THR A 221 18.42 7.31 -2.84
N PHE A 222 18.11 6.56 -1.79
CA PHE A 222 18.50 5.16 -1.69
C PHE A 222 17.72 4.28 -2.67
N PHE A 223 16.41 4.41 -2.69
CA PHE A 223 15.51 3.64 -3.53
C PHE A 223 15.89 3.73 -5.01
N ASN A 224 16.16 4.95 -5.51
CA ASN A 224 16.58 5.18 -6.89
C ASN A 224 17.88 4.48 -7.26
N LYS A 225 18.84 4.35 -6.32
CA LYS A 225 20.07 3.57 -6.56
C LYS A 225 19.77 2.09 -6.78
N GLY A 226 18.87 1.52 -5.97
CA GLY A 226 18.40 0.14 -6.12
C GLY A 226 17.69 -0.08 -7.45
N GLN A 227 16.75 0.80 -7.79
CA GLN A 227 15.97 0.74 -9.04
C GLN A 227 16.86 0.87 -10.27
N LYS A 228 17.82 1.80 -10.26
CA LYS A 228 18.77 1.97 -11.36
C LYS A 228 19.66 0.72 -11.55
N LYS A 229 20.12 0.13 -10.45
CA LYS A 229 20.98 -1.09 -10.49
C LYS A 229 20.18 -2.31 -10.99
N THR A 230 18.91 -2.45 -10.58
CA THR A 230 18.11 -3.65 -10.85
C THR A 230 17.38 -3.57 -12.19
N PHE A 231 16.80 -2.41 -12.52
CA PHE A 231 15.92 -2.23 -13.68
C PHE A 231 16.43 -1.20 -14.70
N GLY A 232 17.49 -0.45 -14.40
CA GLY A 232 18.01 0.61 -15.25
C GLY A 232 17.17 1.90 -15.21
N TRP A 233 16.25 2.06 -14.27
CA TRP A 233 15.37 3.22 -14.17
C TRP A 233 16.06 4.39 -13.46
N GLU A 234 15.77 5.61 -13.91
CA GLU A 234 16.33 6.83 -13.30
C GLU A 234 15.60 7.25 -12.02
N GLY A 235 14.36 6.82 -11.85
CA GLY A 235 13.54 7.04 -10.65
C GLY A 235 12.77 5.79 -10.31
N GLY A 236 12.63 5.49 -9.02
CA GLY A 236 11.80 4.40 -8.54
C GLY A 236 10.31 4.77 -8.62
N PRO A 237 9.44 3.84 -9.01
CA PRO A 237 8.01 4.08 -8.99
C PRO A 237 7.50 4.13 -7.54
N LEU A 238 6.67 5.13 -7.24
CA LEU A 238 5.97 5.23 -5.96
C LEU A 238 4.61 4.55 -6.06
N HIS A 239 4.55 3.29 -5.66
CA HIS A 239 3.36 2.48 -5.81
C HIS A 239 2.28 2.87 -4.79
N ASP A 240 2.55 2.73 -3.52
CA ASP A 240 1.59 2.81 -2.41
C ASP A 240 0.96 4.19 -2.20
N PRO A 241 1.70 5.29 -2.37
CA PRO A 241 1.14 6.63 -2.24
C PRO A 241 -0.01 6.94 -3.22
N THR A 242 -0.14 6.18 -4.31
CA THR A 242 -1.27 6.34 -5.25
C THR A 242 -2.61 6.05 -4.59
N THR A 243 -2.66 5.15 -3.60
CA THR A 243 -3.86 4.85 -2.82
C THR A 243 -4.33 6.05 -2.00
N VAL A 244 -3.39 6.69 -1.31
CA VAL A 244 -3.67 7.86 -0.47
C VAL A 244 -3.98 9.08 -1.33
N ALA A 245 -3.24 9.30 -2.42
CA ALA A 245 -3.50 10.39 -3.36
C ALA A 245 -4.92 10.30 -3.95
N TYR A 246 -5.39 9.09 -4.31
CA TYR A 246 -6.77 8.87 -4.76
C TYR A 246 -7.82 9.19 -3.69
N LEU A 247 -7.54 8.92 -2.43
CA LEU A 247 -8.46 9.27 -1.34
C LEU A 247 -8.49 10.77 -1.07
N ILE A 248 -7.38 11.47 -1.25
CA ILE A 248 -7.29 12.93 -1.11
C ILE A 248 -8.05 13.61 -2.24
N ASP A 249 -7.72 13.25 -3.49
CA ASP A 249 -8.40 13.78 -4.68
C ASP A 249 -8.59 12.67 -5.73
N PRO A 250 -9.80 12.08 -5.81
CA PRO A 250 -10.07 11.00 -6.76
C PRO A 250 -9.84 11.37 -8.22
N SER A 251 -9.80 12.65 -8.57
CA SER A 251 -9.58 13.09 -9.95
C SER A 251 -8.13 12.91 -10.43
N VAL A 252 -7.21 12.56 -9.53
CA VAL A 252 -5.81 12.25 -9.89
C VAL A 252 -5.68 10.92 -10.63
N ILE A 253 -6.64 9.99 -10.46
CA ILE A 253 -6.59 8.65 -11.05
C ILE A 253 -7.88 8.38 -11.81
N THR A 254 -7.75 7.96 -13.06
CA THR A 254 -8.88 7.46 -13.85
C THR A 254 -9.07 5.97 -13.58
N VAL A 255 -10.25 5.59 -13.16
CA VAL A 255 -10.62 4.18 -12.92
C VAL A 255 -11.64 3.67 -13.94
N LYS A 256 -11.63 2.36 -14.17
CA LYS A 256 -12.60 1.66 -14.99
C LYS A 256 -13.17 0.48 -14.22
N SER A 257 -14.50 0.44 -14.09
CA SER A 257 -15.19 -0.67 -13.43
C SER A 257 -15.21 -1.90 -14.31
N MET A 258 -14.74 -3.04 -13.80
CA MET A 258 -14.68 -4.32 -14.49
C MET A 258 -14.75 -5.49 -13.52
N HIS A 259 -14.92 -6.70 -14.04
CA HIS A 259 -14.71 -7.92 -13.26
C HIS A 259 -13.22 -8.21 -13.16
N THR A 260 -12.78 -8.61 -11.98
CA THR A 260 -11.39 -9.03 -11.70
C THR A 260 -11.38 -10.30 -10.87
N ASP A 261 -10.76 -11.35 -11.42
CA ASP A 261 -10.48 -12.61 -10.75
C ASP A 261 -9.00 -12.75 -10.43
N ILE A 262 -8.70 -13.45 -9.34
CA ILE A 262 -7.32 -13.77 -8.97
C ILE A 262 -7.02 -15.22 -9.34
N GLU A 263 -5.98 -15.44 -10.12
CA GLU A 263 -5.51 -16.77 -10.48
C GLU A 263 -4.74 -17.43 -9.33
N ILE A 264 -5.29 -18.51 -8.79
CA ILE A 264 -4.71 -19.23 -7.64
C ILE A 264 -4.42 -20.71 -7.94
N ASN A 265 -4.72 -21.19 -9.16
CA ASN A 265 -4.58 -22.61 -9.51
C ASN A 265 -3.42 -22.88 -10.48
N SER A 266 -3.04 -21.90 -11.30
CA SER A 266 -1.99 -22.06 -12.29
C SER A 266 -0.62 -21.78 -11.71
N GLU A 267 0.30 -22.76 -11.79
CA GLU A 267 1.69 -22.58 -11.38
C GLU A 267 2.39 -21.42 -12.12
N GLN A 268 2.04 -21.18 -13.39
CA GLN A 268 2.71 -20.17 -14.25
C GLN A 268 2.14 -18.77 -14.10
N SER A 269 0.89 -18.65 -13.68
CA SER A 269 0.19 -17.36 -13.54
C SER A 269 -0.44 -17.14 -12.17
N TYR A 270 0.00 -17.86 -11.14
CA TYR A 270 -0.43 -17.66 -9.77
C TYR A 270 -0.25 -16.19 -9.34
N GLY A 271 -1.27 -15.62 -8.75
CA GLY A 271 -1.31 -14.21 -8.34
C GLY A 271 -1.62 -13.24 -9.47
N ARG A 272 -1.96 -13.71 -10.68
CA ARG A 272 -2.41 -12.82 -11.74
C ARG A 272 -3.79 -12.25 -11.42
N THR A 273 -3.95 -10.95 -11.62
CA THR A 273 -5.24 -10.26 -11.64
C THR A 273 -5.81 -10.32 -13.06
N ASN A 274 -6.83 -11.17 -13.26
CA ASN A 274 -7.52 -11.34 -14.54
C ASN A 274 -8.61 -10.28 -14.67
N CYS A 275 -8.25 -9.10 -15.17
CA CYS A 275 -9.14 -7.96 -15.34
C CYS A 275 -9.88 -8.05 -16.68
N ASP A 276 -11.21 -8.10 -16.67
CA ASP A 276 -12.04 -8.07 -17.88
C ASP A 276 -12.11 -6.65 -18.46
N TYR A 277 -10.97 -6.18 -18.96
CA TYR A 277 -10.82 -4.81 -19.46
C TYR A 277 -11.78 -4.48 -20.60
N PHE A 278 -12.06 -5.44 -21.48
CA PHE A 278 -12.94 -5.26 -22.64
C PHE A 278 -14.40 -5.63 -22.37
N LEU A 279 -14.74 -6.03 -21.13
CA LEU A 279 -16.09 -6.44 -20.72
C LEU A 279 -16.62 -7.58 -21.59
N LEU A 280 -15.81 -8.62 -21.73
CA LEU A 280 -16.09 -9.78 -22.58
C LEU A 280 -16.93 -10.84 -21.87
N THR A 281 -16.99 -10.77 -20.53
CA THR A 281 -17.77 -11.70 -19.72
C THR A 281 -19.04 -11.04 -19.19
N ASP A 282 -20.04 -11.85 -18.82
CA ASP A 282 -21.27 -11.38 -18.17
C ASP A 282 -21.12 -11.34 -16.62
N GLU A 283 -19.90 -11.52 -16.11
CA GLU A 283 -19.63 -11.52 -14.67
C GLU A 283 -19.87 -10.12 -14.05
N PRO A 284 -20.43 -10.05 -12.84
CA PRO A 284 -20.63 -8.80 -12.13
C PRO A 284 -19.32 -8.05 -11.92
N LYS A 285 -19.31 -6.75 -12.18
CA LYS A 285 -18.16 -5.89 -11.89
C LYS A 285 -17.94 -5.83 -10.39
N ASN A 286 -16.77 -6.26 -9.95
CA ASN A 286 -16.39 -6.32 -8.53
C ASN A 286 -15.25 -5.35 -8.17
N SER A 287 -14.66 -4.68 -9.15
CA SER A 287 -13.54 -3.78 -8.93
C SER A 287 -13.56 -2.55 -9.85
N ASP A 288 -13.05 -1.43 -9.33
CA ASP A 288 -12.63 -0.26 -10.08
C ASP A 288 -11.12 -0.34 -10.25
N VAL A 289 -10.65 -0.60 -11.47
CA VAL A 289 -9.22 -0.74 -11.79
C VAL A 289 -8.68 0.60 -12.30
N ALA A 290 -7.59 1.07 -11.70
CA ALA A 290 -6.90 2.28 -12.14
C ALA A 290 -6.26 2.05 -13.52
N ILE A 291 -6.58 2.91 -14.49
CA ILE A 291 -6.13 2.80 -15.89
C ILE A 291 -5.25 3.96 -16.33
N ASP A 292 -5.33 5.10 -15.65
CA ASP A 292 -4.48 6.26 -15.92
C ASP A 292 -4.29 7.12 -14.66
N VAL A 293 -3.22 7.92 -14.63
CA VAL A 293 -2.86 8.81 -13.54
C VAL A 293 -2.33 10.13 -14.08
N ASP A 294 -2.81 11.23 -13.50
CA ASP A 294 -2.21 12.56 -13.69
C ASP A 294 -0.97 12.68 -12.82
N VAL A 295 0.20 12.47 -13.45
CA VAL A 295 1.49 12.39 -12.75
C VAL A 295 1.86 13.73 -12.09
N GLU A 296 1.57 14.86 -12.73
CA GLU A 296 1.91 16.17 -12.20
C GLU A 296 1.07 16.47 -10.96
N LYS A 297 -0.24 16.25 -11.06
CA LYS A 297 -1.17 16.40 -9.95
C LYS A 297 -0.85 15.44 -8.79
N PHE A 298 -0.41 14.20 -9.09
CA PHE A 298 0.05 13.28 -8.06
C PHE A 298 1.21 13.86 -7.25
N TRP A 299 2.23 14.43 -7.93
CA TRP A 299 3.37 15.03 -7.24
C TRP A 299 3.01 16.32 -6.50
N ASP A 300 2.02 17.07 -6.98
CA ASP A 300 1.48 18.22 -6.25
C ASP A 300 0.85 17.80 -4.92
N ILE A 301 0.07 16.72 -4.92
CA ILE A 301 -0.54 16.15 -3.70
C ILE A 301 0.56 15.64 -2.73
N VAL A 302 1.58 14.95 -3.23
CA VAL A 302 2.71 14.49 -2.38
C VAL A 302 3.42 15.68 -1.74
N GLU A 303 3.71 16.74 -2.51
CA GLU A 303 4.34 17.97 -1.99
C GLU A 303 3.46 18.66 -0.96
N GLU A 304 2.14 18.78 -1.22
CA GLU A 304 1.18 19.31 -0.25
C GLU A 304 1.26 18.56 1.07
N CYS A 305 1.21 17.22 1.03
CA CYS A 305 1.31 16.39 2.23
C CYS A 305 2.63 16.60 2.99
N ILE A 306 3.76 16.68 2.29
CA ILE A 306 5.07 16.97 2.88
C ILE A 306 5.09 18.35 3.53
N SER A 307 4.46 19.35 2.92
CA SER A 307 4.42 20.72 3.44
C SER A 307 3.63 20.88 4.73
N LEU A 308 2.79 19.92 5.11
CA LEU A 308 2.01 19.93 6.35
C LEU A 308 2.84 19.56 7.60
N TYR A 309 4.09 19.17 7.42
CA TYR A 309 5.00 18.87 8.52
C TYR A 309 5.85 20.08 8.90
N GLU A 310 6.17 20.18 10.20
CA GLU A 310 7.05 21.24 10.76
C GLU A 310 8.54 20.84 10.70
#